data_0cc7acce739103332cb4abc9e8204b99
#
_entry.id   0cc7acce739103332cb4abc9e8204b99
#
_cell.length_a   1.000
_cell.length_b   1.000
_cell.length_c   1.000
_cell.angle_alpha   90.00
_cell.angle_beta   90.00
_cell.angle_gamma   90.00
#
_symmetry.space_group_name_H-M   'P 1'
#
loop_
_entity.id
_entity.type
_entity.pdbx_description
1 polymer ?
#
loop_
_entity_poly.entity_id
_entity_poly.type
_entity_poly.pdbx_seq_one_letter_code
_entity_poly.pdbx_strand_id
1 'polypeptide(L)'
;VAERGVHVQFKGRTVAAFILLTMAASTLVTLTVADQFIGIESSRTAGAASSESSMSNSGLNTKELQKLNTVLGLIENKYFREVDRTKVLDGAVNGMMEALGDPYSVYMKKEVAQHFSESIEGSFTGIGAGVQLKNGKITVESAIKGSPAERAGVLPNDVLRSVNGVSLDGLTLNDAVSKIRGPKGSKVKLVIERAGHAQPLQLTIVRDDIDYETVYAHLRSDGIGIIEIRQFSLNTGDRFADELAKLEKQHMKGLIIDVRGNPGGVLPVVVSVAQPFVPKGEPIVQVEDKTGHREKTVSSGTGKSYPVAVLMNKGSASASEVLAGALKEEAHAVLVGETSFGKGTVQVSYDKVLTDGSLVKMTIAKWLTPLGNWVHEKGLKPDVEVLPPDYYTVARLDKTKTLAPDTIDENTKSLQIMLSGLGYKVDRKDGYYSKVTQQSVQAFQQKAGLPVTGFTDKATAEKLEELLVQKVRDEASDTQLQKAVNVLEQKLRVAN
;
A
#
# COMPACT_ATOMS: atom_id res chain seq x y z
N VAL A 1 -37.92 -13.56 37.25
CA VAL A 1 -37.91 -14.72 36.35
C VAL A 1 -36.49 -14.82 35.85
N ALA A 2 -35.74 -15.82 36.35
CA ALA A 2 -34.32 -16.02 36.02
C ALA A 2 -34.23 -16.90 34.78
N GLU A 3 -33.59 -16.41 33.71
CA GLU A 3 -33.22 -17.22 32.56
C GLU A 3 -32.04 -18.14 32.92
N ARG A 4 -32.27 -19.43 32.82
CA ARG A 4 -31.23 -20.47 32.97
C ARG A 4 -30.48 -20.60 31.64
N GLY A 5 -29.24 -20.12 31.60
CA GLY A 5 -28.33 -20.42 30.51
C GLY A 5 -27.95 -21.91 30.51
N VAL A 6 -28.21 -22.60 29.41
CA VAL A 6 -27.78 -23.99 29.20
C VAL A 6 -26.30 -24.00 28.84
N HIS A 7 -25.43 -24.34 29.81
CA HIS A 7 -24.03 -24.64 29.56
C HIS A 7 -23.88 -26.05 29.02
N VAL A 8 -23.61 -26.17 27.70
CA VAL A 8 -23.25 -27.45 27.08
C VAL A 8 -21.75 -27.68 27.29
N GLN A 9 -21.38 -28.61 28.16
CA GLN A 9 -20.00 -29.05 28.37
C GLN A 9 -19.66 -30.20 27.41
N PHE A 10 -18.75 -29.99 26.48
CA PHE A 10 -18.19 -31.05 25.62
C PHE A 10 -17.04 -31.75 26.31
N LYS A 11 -17.03 -33.11 26.29
CA LYS A 11 -15.89 -33.89 26.80
C LYS A 11 -14.67 -33.65 25.90
N GLY A 12 -13.48 -33.46 26.50
CA GLY A 12 -12.24 -33.11 25.78
C GLY A 12 -11.92 -34.00 24.57
N ARG A 13 -12.36 -35.28 24.60
CA ARG A 13 -12.23 -36.19 23.45
C ARG A 13 -13.10 -35.80 22.24
N THR A 14 -14.26 -35.20 22.49
CA THR A 14 -15.16 -34.72 21.43
C THR A 14 -14.63 -33.44 20.79
N VAL A 15 -14.02 -32.55 21.59
CA VAL A 15 -13.38 -31.33 21.10
C VAL A 15 -12.13 -31.69 20.27
N ALA A 16 -11.31 -32.65 20.72
CA ALA A 16 -10.14 -33.14 19.99
C ALA A 16 -10.53 -33.79 18.65
N ALA A 17 -11.64 -34.57 18.64
CA ALA A 17 -12.16 -35.16 17.39
C ALA A 17 -12.67 -34.12 16.41
N PHE A 18 -13.31 -33.03 16.88
CA PHE A 18 -13.76 -31.92 16.04
C PHE A 18 -12.58 -31.13 15.48
N ILE A 19 -11.53 -30.87 16.28
CA ILE A 19 -10.31 -30.19 15.83
C ILE A 19 -9.59 -31.03 14.77
N LEU A 20 -9.47 -32.33 14.95
CA LEU A 20 -8.87 -33.25 13.97
C LEU A 20 -9.70 -33.35 12.69
N LEU A 21 -11.05 -33.34 12.78
CA LEU A 21 -11.94 -33.35 11.63
C LEU A 21 -11.90 -32.03 10.85
N THR A 22 -11.82 -30.89 11.53
CA THR A 22 -11.66 -29.57 10.88
C THR A 22 -10.29 -29.40 10.27
N MET A 23 -9.21 -29.92 10.89
CA MET A 23 -7.88 -29.95 10.29
C MET A 23 -7.85 -30.86 9.04
N ALA A 24 -8.46 -32.05 9.10
CA ALA A 24 -8.55 -32.94 7.94
C ALA A 24 -9.41 -32.35 6.81
N ALA A 25 -10.52 -31.67 7.14
CA ALA A 25 -11.36 -31.01 6.16
C ALA A 25 -10.65 -29.78 5.54
N SER A 26 -9.92 -28.98 6.33
CA SER A 26 -9.17 -27.84 5.81
C SER A 26 -8.00 -28.28 4.93
N THR A 27 -7.29 -29.36 5.27
CA THR A 27 -6.24 -29.93 4.39
C THR A 27 -6.81 -30.52 3.11
N LEU A 28 -8.00 -31.15 3.15
CA LEU A 28 -8.66 -31.66 1.94
C LEU A 28 -9.14 -30.52 1.02
N VAL A 29 -9.71 -29.44 1.60
CA VAL A 29 -10.14 -28.26 0.84
C VAL A 29 -8.94 -27.51 0.26
N THR A 30 -7.83 -27.43 1.02
CA THR A 30 -6.60 -26.79 0.53
C THR A 30 -5.96 -27.60 -0.60
N LEU A 31 -5.99 -28.94 -0.53
CA LEU A 31 -5.48 -29.83 -1.57
C LEU A 31 -6.36 -29.81 -2.82
N THR A 32 -7.69 -29.77 -2.69
CA THR A 32 -8.59 -29.71 -3.85
C THR A 32 -8.59 -28.34 -4.53
N VAL A 33 -8.40 -27.25 -3.79
CA VAL A 33 -8.24 -25.91 -4.36
C VAL A 33 -6.86 -25.78 -5.03
N ALA A 34 -5.80 -26.36 -4.44
CA ALA A 34 -4.47 -26.38 -5.06
C ALA A 34 -4.45 -27.23 -6.34
N ASP A 35 -5.13 -28.38 -6.38
CA ASP A 35 -5.23 -29.20 -7.58
C ASP A 35 -6.08 -28.56 -8.70
N GLN A 36 -7.04 -27.74 -8.36
CA GLN A 36 -7.87 -27.04 -9.36
C GLN A 36 -7.17 -25.79 -9.96
N PHE A 37 -6.23 -25.16 -9.21
CA PHE A 37 -5.50 -23.97 -9.67
C PHE A 37 -4.06 -24.25 -10.14
N ILE A 38 -3.50 -25.42 -9.81
CA ILE A 38 -2.15 -25.81 -10.22
C ILE A 38 -2.26 -27.25 -10.72
N GLY A 39 -2.47 -27.42 -12.03
CA GLY A 39 -2.44 -28.73 -12.69
C GLY A 39 -1.05 -29.37 -12.59
N ILE A 40 -0.69 -29.88 -11.42
CA ILE A 40 0.46 -30.76 -11.22
C ILE A 40 -0.08 -32.16 -10.97
N GLU A 41 -0.20 -32.94 -12.03
CA GLU A 41 -0.44 -34.38 -11.96
C GLU A 41 0.75 -35.07 -11.22
N SER A 42 0.50 -35.51 -10.01
CA SER A 42 1.39 -36.45 -9.34
C SER A 42 1.05 -37.87 -9.78
N SER A 43 1.72 -38.38 -10.80
CA SER A 43 1.63 -39.77 -11.24
C SER A 43 2.23 -40.69 -10.19
N ARG A 44 1.39 -41.54 -9.58
CA ARG A 44 1.84 -42.71 -8.82
C ARG A 44 2.17 -43.85 -9.78
N THR A 45 3.34 -44.40 -9.59
CA THR A 45 3.95 -45.54 -10.25
C THR A 45 3.10 -46.81 -10.23
N ALA A 46 2.93 -47.45 -11.39
CA ALA A 46 3.19 -48.85 -11.60
C ALA A 46 3.00 -49.23 -13.09
N GLY A 47 3.98 -49.90 -13.71
CA GLY A 47 3.80 -50.82 -14.84
C GLY A 47 4.17 -50.28 -16.21
N ALA A 48 5.27 -50.79 -16.72
CA ALA A 48 5.87 -50.58 -18.02
C ALA A 48 4.94 -50.66 -19.24
N ALA A 49 5.04 -49.65 -20.13
CA ALA A 49 5.20 -49.85 -21.58
C ALA A 49 5.32 -48.47 -22.26
N SER A 50 6.35 -48.34 -23.06
CA SER A 50 6.73 -47.30 -23.97
C SER A 50 5.60 -46.54 -24.65
N SER A 51 5.50 -45.23 -24.35
CA SER A 51 5.10 -44.19 -25.31
C SER A 51 5.82 -42.91 -24.89
N GLU A 52 6.76 -42.46 -25.72
CA GLU A 52 7.42 -41.16 -25.60
C GLU A 52 6.38 -40.06 -25.83
N SER A 53 5.75 -39.60 -24.74
CA SER A 53 5.06 -38.33 -24.73
C SER A 53 6.03 -37.29 -24.23
N SER A 54 6.35 -36.34 -25.09
CA SER A 54 7.23 -35.18 -24.86
C SER A 54 6.82 -34.41 -23.60
N MET A 55 7.38 -34.77 -22.45
CA MET A 55 7.50 -33.83 -21.32
C MET A 55 8.44 -32.70 -21.81
N SER A 56 7.90 -31.52 -22.02
CA SER A 56 8.72 -30.34 -22.26
C SER A 56 9.70 -30.20 -21.10
N ASN A 57 10.98 -30.40 -21.39
CA ASN A 57 12.07 -30.33 -20.42
C ASN A 57 12.20 -28.84 -20.01
N SER A 58 11.48 -28.42 -18.96
CA SER A 58 11.39 -27.03 -18.49
C SER A 58 12.63 -26.55 -17.74
N GLY A 59 13.76 -27.23 -17.89
CA GLY A 59 15.03 -26.87 -17.31
C GLY A 59 16.12 -26.48 -18.35
N LEU A 60 17.21 -25.93 -17.87
CA LEU A 60 18.37 -25.62 -18.70
C LEU A 60 18.96 -26.93 -19.28
N ASN A 61 19.22 -26.96 -20.57
CA ASN A 61 19.97 -28.05 -21.19
C ASN A 61 21.45 -28.02 -20.76
N THR A 62 22.18 -29.11 -21.00
CA THR A 62 23.58 -29.25 -20.55
C THR A 62 24.50 -28.13 -21.07
N LYS A 63 24.30 -27.66 -22.31
CA LYS A 63 25.11 -26.56 -22.88
C LYS A 63 24.80 -25.21 -22.22
N GLU A 64 23.55 -24.94 -21.92
CA GLU A 64 23.10 -23.72 -21.23
C GLU A 64 23.63 -23.68 -19.81
N LEU A 65 23.53 -24.80 -19.08
CA LEU A 65 24.08 -24.94 -17.73
C LEU A 65 25.61 -24.77 -17.73
N GLN A 66 26.30 -25.40 -18.72
CA GLN A 66 27.74 -25.26 -18.88
C GLN A 66 28.15 -23.81 -19.16
N LYS A 67 27.40 -23.09 -20.01
CA LYS A 67 27.63 -21.66 -20.28
C LYS A 67 27.58 -20.82 -19.01
N LEU A 68 26.52 -20.99 -18.20
CA LEU A 68 26.38 -20.25 -16.92
C LEU A 68 27.49 -20.58 -15.94
N ASN A 69 27.81 -21.87 -15.76
CA ASN A 69 28.89 -22.30 -14.90
C ASN A 69 30.26 -21.78 -15.35
N THR A 70 30.52 -21.76 -16.66
CA THR A 70 31.78 -21.21 -17.22
C THR A 70 31.90 -19.73 -16.91
N VAL A 71 30.84 -18.93 -17.11
CA VAL A 71 30.84 -17.50 -16.81
C VAL A 71 31.05 -17.25 -15.31
N LEU A 72 30.34 -18.00 -14.45
CA LEU A 72 30.53 -17.91 -13.00
C LEU A 72 31.97 -18.24 -12.59
N GLY A 73 32.53 -19.32 -13.12
CA GLY A 73 33.93 -19.69 -12.86
C GLY A 73 34.96 -18.66 -13.38
N LEU A 74 34.69 -18.01 -14.50
CA LEU A 74 35.54 -16.91 -14.96
C LEU A 74 35.49 -15.71 -14.01
N ILE A 75 34.29 -15.35 -13.52
CA ILE A 75 34.11 -14.27 -12.56
C ILE A 75 34.86 -14.61 -11.25
N GLU A 76 34.67 -15.79 -10.70
CA GLU A 76 35.30 -16.20 -9.42
C GLU A 76 36.83 -16.28 -9.52
N ASN A 77 37.36 -16.77 -10.65
CA ASN A 77 38.80 -17.09 -10.75
C ASN A 77 39.65 -16.05 -11.51
N LYS A 78 39.03 -15.17 -12.30
CA LYS A 78 39.75 -14.24 -13.18
C LYS A 78 39.44 -12.77 -12.94
N TYR A 79 38.33 -12.44 -12.30
CA TYR A 79 38.02 -11.05 -11.99
C TYR A 79 39.05 -10.52 -10.97
N PHE A 80 39.49 -9.28 -11.10
CA PHE A 80 40.62 -8.72 -10.35
C PHE A 80 40.31 -8.37 -8.88
N ARG A 81 39.03 -8.43 -8.46
CA ARG A 81 38.57 -8.18 -7.09
C ARG A 81 37.82 -9.38 -6.56
N GLU A 82 37.76 -9.52 -5.24
CA GLU A 82 36.88 -10.49 -4.60
C GLU A 82 35.41 -10.25 -4.98
N VAL A 83 34.69 -11.32 -5.22
CA VAL A 83 33.30 -11.30 -5.66
C VAL A 83 32.42 -12.05 -4.68
N ASP A 84 31.35 -11.44 -4.29
CA ASP A 84 30.28 -12.09 -3.54
C ASP A 84 29.47 -12.98 -4.50
N ARG A 85 29.64 -14.29 -4.38
CA ARG A 85 28.95 -15.28 -5.21
C ARG A 85 27.43 -15.12 -5.16
N THR A 86 26.85 -14.83 -3.98
CA THR A 86 25.42 -14.65 -3.83
C THR A 86 24.93 -13.47 -4.65
N LYS A 87 25.65 -12.36 -4.64
CA LYS A 87 25.30 -11.17 -5.47
C LYS A 87 25.35 -11.48 -6.97
N VAL A 88 26.28 -12.33 -7.41
CA VAL A 88 26.36 -12.70 -8.83
C VAL A 88 25.18 -13.57 -9.22
N LEU A 89 24.81 -14.54 -8.37
CA LEU A 89 23.65 -15.41 -8.63
C LEU A 89 22.35 -14.63 -8.61
N ASP A 90 22.15 -13.74 -7.62
CA ASP A 90 21.01 -12.82 -7.57
C ASP A 90 20.92 -11.96 -8.85
N GLY A 91 22.07 -11.46 -9.29
CA GLY A 91 22.16 -10.69 -10.53
C GLY A 91 21.77 -11.49 -11.77
N ALA A 92 22.14 -12.77 -11.83
CA ALA A 92 21.75 -13.65 -12.94
C ALA A 92 20.24 -13.91 -12.95
N VAL A 93 19.63 -14.21 -11.80
CA VAL A 93 18.17 -14.40 -11.69
C VAL A 93 17.43 -13.10 -12.03
N ASN A 94 17.91 -11.95 -11.52
CA ASN A 94 17.33 -10.65 -11.85
C ASN A 94 17.40 -10.36 -13.37
N GLY A 95 18.53 -10.67 -14.01
CA GLY A 95 18.67 -10.54 -15.47
C GLY A 95 17.71 -11.42 -16.27
N MET A 96 17.35 -12.62 -15.78
CA MET A 96 16.30 -13.44 -16.38
C MET A 96 14.95 -12.74 -16.34
N MET A 97 14.62 -12.11 -15.22
CA MET A 97 13.35 -11.38 -15.08
C MET A 97 13.33 -10.11 -15.95
N GLU A 98 14.42 -9.35 -15.98
CA GLU A 98 14.56 -8.15 -16.83
C GLU A 98 14.42 -8.47 -18.31
N ALA A 99 14.88 -9.66 -18.75
CA ALA A 99 14.76 -10.10 -20.15
C ALA A 99 13.30 -10.28 -20.63
N LEU A 100 12.32 -10.36 -19.71
CA LEU A 100 10.91 -10.39 -20.05
C LEU A 100 10.38 -9.04 -20.55
N GLY A 101 11.08 -7.94 -20.28
CA GLY A 101 10.63 -6.58 -20.64
C GLY A 101 9.36 -6.14 -19.90
N ASP A 102 8.95 -6.85 -18.84
CA ASP A 102 7.77 -6.56 -18.05
C ASP A 102 8.19 -5.93 -16.70
N PRO A 103 7.85 -4.65 -16.45
CA PRO A 103 8.24 -3.96 -15.22
C PRO A 103 7.56 -4.51 -13.96
N TYR A 104 6.55 -5.36 -14.11
CA TYR A 104 5.79 -5.94 -13.00
C TYR A 104 6.29 -7.35 -12.63
N SER A 105 7.10 -7.97 -13.49
CA SER A 105 7.76 -9.25 -13.24
C SER A 105 9.15 -9.00 -12.66
N VAL A 106 9.35 -9.36 -11.38
CA VAL A 106 10.57 -8.99 -10.65
C VAL A 106 11.04 -10.13 -9.75
N TYR A 107 12.37 -10.22 -9.58
CA TYR A 107 13.02 -10.96 -8.53
C TYR A 107 13.22 -10.06 -7.31
N MET A 108 12.89 -10.54 -6.14
CA MET A 108 13.07 -9.85 -4.86
C MET A 108 13.98 -10.66 -3.96
N LYS A 109 15.08 -10.05 -3.51
CA LYS A 109 15.93 -10.62 -2.47
C LYS A 109 15.15 -10.75 -1.17
N LYS A 110 15.62 -11.61 -0.27
CA LYS A 110 14.96 -11.97 0.99
C LYS A 110 14.39 -10.78 1.76
N GLU A 111 15.19 -9.72 1.96
CA GLU A 111 14.78 -8.54 2.73
C GLU A 111 13.62 -7.79 2.04
N VAL A 112 13.70 -7.61 0.71
CA VAL A 112 12.66 -6.96 -0.08
C VAL A 112 11.41 -7.84 -0.17
N ALA A 113 11.59 -9.15 -0.32
CA ALA A 113 10.52 -10.15 -0.33
C ALA A 113 9.73 -10.14 0.99
N GLN A 114 10.43 -10.05 2.12
CA GLN A 114 9.79 -9.96 3.44
C GLN A 114 8.93 -8.70 3.56
N HIS A 115 9.44 -7.52 3.20
CA HIS A 115 8.65 -6.28 3.23
C HIS A 115 7.45 -6.31 2.28
N PHE A 116 7.64 -6.94 1.11
CA PHE A 116 6.55 -7.15 0.18
C PHE A 116 5.46 -8.05 0.78
N SER A 117 5.83 -9.17 1.41
CA SER A 117 4.89 -10.08 2.08
C SER A 117 4.14 -9.38 3.23
N GLU A 118 4.85 -8.63 4.08
CA GLU A 118 4.23 -7.80 5.15
C GLU A 118 3.21 -6.81 4.57
N SER A 119 3.51 -6.20 3.43
CA SER A 119 2.61 -5.27 2.73
C SER A 119 1.35 -5.99 2.22
N ILE A 120 1.48 -7.21 1.68
CA ILE A 120 0.36 -8.05 1.24
C ILE A 120 -0.48 -8.52 2.43
N GLU A 121 0.14 -8.94 3.50
CA GLU A 121 -0.55 -9.38 4.73
C GLU A 121 -1.29 -8.22 5.41
N GLY A 122 -0.84 -6.98 5.22
CA GLY A 122 -1.36 -5.80 5.91
C GLY A 122 -0.91 -5.72 7.36
N SER A 123 0.16 -6.42 7.71
CA SER A 123 0.75 -6.44 9.04
C SER A 123 2.26 -6.68 8.98
N PHE A 124 2.96 -6.31 10.03
CA PHE A 124 4.38 -6.61 10.20
C PHE A 124 4.66 -7.04 11.63
N THR A 125 5.69 -7.85 11.83
CA THR A 125 6.10 -8.25 13.18
C THR A 125 7.09 -7.24 13.76
N GLY A 126 6.76 -6.69 14.93
CA GLY A 126 7.60 -5.68 15.58
C GLY A 126 7.03 -5.18 16.91
N ILE A 127 7.41 -3.95 17.25
CA ILE A 127 6.91 -3.28 18.46
C ILE A 127 5.76 -2.31 18.19
N GLY A 128 5.55 -1.91 16.93
CA GLY A 128 4.51 -0.94 16.56
C GLY A 128 4.87 0.50 16.88
N ALA A 129 6.11 0.92 16.61
CA ALA A 129 6.55 2.31 16.71
C ALA A 129 7.08 2.79 15.36
N GLY A 130 6.58 3.94 14.90
CA GLY A 130 7.18 4.70 13.81
C GLY A 130 8.44 5.39 14.30
N VAL A 131 9.55 5.26 13.56
CA VAL A 131 10.83 5.88 13.90
C VAL A 131 11.41 6.66 12.72
N GLN A 132 12.16 7.71 13.02
CA GLN A 132 12.81 8.56 12.04
C GLN A 132 14.23 8.91 12.47
N LEU A 133 15.07 9.28 11.52
CA LEU A 133 16.38 9.86 11.81
C LEU A 133 16.23 11.38 11.96
N LYS A 134 16.40 11.90 13.20
CA LYS A 134 16.29 13.32 13.52
C LYS A 134 17.58 13.77 14.20
N ASN A 135 18.28 14.75 13.62
CA ASN A 135 19.56 15.25 14.12
C ASN A 135 20.60 14.13 14.37
N GLY A 136 20.67 13.14 13.47
CA GLY A 136 21.58 12.00 13.58
C GLY A 136 21.21 10.96 14.63
N LYS A 137 20.02 11.06 15.25
CA LYS A 137 19.52 10.12 16.26
C LYS A 137 18.24 9.44 15.80
N ILE A 138 18.10 8.14 16.10
CA ILE A 138 16.87 7.40 15.89
C ILE A 138 15.83 7.85 16.92
N THR A 139 14.77 8.49 16.44
CA THR A 139 13.75 9.11 17.28
C THR A 139 12.38 8.54 16.96
N VAL A 140 11.58 8.27 17.98
CA VAL A 140 10.18 7.83 17.82
C VAL A 140 9.35 8.97 17.25
N GLU A 141 8.69 8.73 16.14
CA GLU A 141 7.70 9.63 15.55
C GLU A 141 6.33 9.43 16.23
N SER A 142 5.91 8.16 16.35
CA SER A 142 4.64 7.78 16.97
C SER A 142 4.67 6.33 17.44
N ALA A 143 3.81 5.97 18.40
CA ALA A 143 3.44 4.60 18.69
C ALA A 143 2.07 4.30 18.07
N ILE A 144 1.93 3.12 17.43
CA ILE A 144 0.67 2.67 16.85
C ILE A 144 -0.28 2.31 17.99
N LYS A 145 -1.52 2.78 17.91
CA LYS A 145 -2.55 2.49 18.92
C LYS A 145 -2.76 0.99 19.10
N GLY A 146 -2.80 0.52 20.34
CA GLY A 146 -2.94 -0.89 20.68
C GLY A 146 -1.66 -1.73 20.49
N SER A 147 -0.55 -1.11 20.06
CA SER A 147 0.71 -1.82 19.82
C SER A 147 1.47 -2.15 21.11
N PRO A 148 2.43 -3.09 21.07
CA PRO A 148 3.34 -3.35 22.19
C PRO A 148 4.12 -2.12 22.64
N ALA A 149 4.52 -1.24 21.72
CA ALA A 149 5.23 0.00 22.03
C ALA A 149 4.36 0.96 22.84
N GLU A 150 3.10 1.18 22.42
CA GLU A 150 2.17 2.01 23.17
C GLU A 150 1.92 1.44 24.58
N ARG A 151 1.64 0.15 24.68
CA ARG A 151 1.42 -0.53 25.99
C ARG A 151 2.64 -0.45 26.90
N ALA A 152 3.85 -0.42 26.32
CA ALA A 152 5.09 -0.25 27.07
C ALA A 152 5.41 1.22 27.42
N GLY A 153 4.58 2.17 26.98
CA GLY A 153 4.74 3.59 27.27
C GLY A 153 5.80 4.29 26.43
N VAL A 154 6.06 3.82 25.21
CA VAL A 154 6.89 4.53 24.22
C VAL A 154 6.11 5.77 23.75
N LEU A 155 6.77 6.93 23.74
CA LEU A 155 6.15 8.21 23.40
C LEU A 155 6.83 8.87 22.19
N PRO A 156 6.12 9.75 21.48
CA PRO A 156 6.72 10.58 20.44
C PRO A 156 7.88 11.40 20.99
N ASN A 157 8.92 11.55 20.18
CA ASN A 157 10.20 12.19 20.48
C ASN A 157 11.13 11.46 21.49
N ASP A 158 10.80 10.23 21.91
CA ASP A 158 11.77 9.37 22.58
C ASP A 158 12.94 9.10 21.64
N VAL A 159 14.17 9.26 22.14
CA VAL A 159 15.38 8.93 21.38
C VAL A 159 15.82 7.51 21.74
N LEU A 160 15.86 6.63 20.75
CA LEU A 160 16.32 5.24 20.94
C LEU A 160 17.86 5.21 20.96
N ARG A 161 18.45 4.84 22.11
CA ARG A 161 19.91 4.77 22.30
C ARG A 161 20.47 3.41 21.95
N SER A 162 19.81 2.35 22.39
CA SER A 162 20.26 0.99 22.10
C SER A 162 19.11 -0.01 22.03
N VAL A 163 19.37 -1.09 21.33
CA VAL A 163 18.49 -2.27 21.18
C VAL A 163 19.27 -3.51 21.59
N ASN A 164 18.79 -4.25 22.60
CA ASN A 164 19.44 -5.44 23.14
C ASN A 164 20.93 -5.22 23.52
N GLY A 165 21.26 -4.03 24.01
CA GLY A 165 22.62 -3.63 24.37
C GLY A 165 23.49 -3.13 23.22
N VAL A 166 23.01 -3.17 21.97
CA VAL A 166 23.72 -2.63 20.80
C VAL A 166 23.34 -1.18 20.60
N SER A 167 24.33 -0.26 20.53
CA SER A 167 24.09 1.17 20.26
C SER A 167 23.48 1.38 18.90
N LEU A 168 22.58 2.34 18.78
CA LEU A 168 22.00 2.81 17.54
C LEU A 168 22.68 4.09 17.00
N ASP A 169 23.65 4.64 17.71
CA ASP A 169 24.37 5.86 17.30
C ASP A 169 25.14 5.60 16.00
N GLY A 170 24.95 6.48 15.01
CA GLY A 170 25.61 6.39 13.71
C GLY A 170 25.04 5.35 12.74
N LEU A 171 24.01 4.59 13.14
CA LEU A 171 23.34 3.65 12.24
C LEU A 171 22.40 4.37 11.27
N THR A 172 22.20 3.76 10.11
CA THR A 172 21.12 4.18 9.22
C THR A 172 19.76 3.82 9.83
N LEU A 173 18.68 4.49 9.38
CA LEU A 173 17.32 4.17 9.83
C LEU A 173 16.97 2.69 9.60
N ASN A 174 17.33 2.15 8.44
CA ASN A 174 17.06 0.75 8.09
C ASN A 174 17.80 -0.24 9.01
N ASP A 175 19.07 0.04 9.33
CA ASP A 175 19.83 -0.81 10.25
C ASP A 175 19.24 -0.81 11.65
N ALA A 176 18.79 0.36 12.12
CA ALA A 176 18.13 0.50 13.42
C ALA A 176 16.79 -0.26 13.44
N VAL A 177 15.96 -0.12 12.41
CA VAL A 177 14.68 -0.82 12.26
C VAL A 177 14.90 -2.32 12.24
N SER A 178 15.89 -2.83 11.50
CA SER A 178 16.23 -4.26 11.46
C SER A 178 16.59 -4.84 12.83
N LYS A 179 17.21 -4.05 13.72
CA LYS A 179 17.52 -4.47 15.11
C LYS A 179 16.28 -4.44 16.02
N ILE A 180 15.36 -3.49 15.79
CA ILE A 180 14.11 -3.35 16.55
C ILE A 180 13.14 -4.47 16.19
N ARG A 181 13.04 -4.84 14.90
CA ARG A 181 12.23 -5.96 14.40
C ARG A 181 12.76 -7.30 14.88
N GLY A 182 11.99 -8.35 14.72
CA GLY A 182 12.34 -9.71 15.05
C GLY A 182 11.10 -10.60 15.23
N PRO A 183 11.27 -11.91 15.47
CA PRO A 183 10.17 -12.86 15.52
C PRO A 183 9.09 -12.51 16.55
N LYS A 184 7.83 -12.77 16.22
CA LYS A 184 6.68 -12.66 17.13
C LYS A 184 6.94 -13.39 18.45
N GLY A 185 6.54 -12.79 19.55
CA GLY A 185 6.72 -13.31 20.91
C GLY A 185 8.15 -13.13 21.46
N SER A 186 9.13 -12.72 20.65
CA SER A 186 10.47 -12.44 21.15
C SER A 186 10.53 -11.10 21.89
N LYS A 187 11.41 -11.01 22.89
CA LYS A 187 11.60 -9.79 23.68
C LYS A 187 12.67 -8.90 23.05
N VAL A 188 12.42 -7.59 23.04
CA VAL A 188 13.43 -6.59 22.73
C VAL A 188 13.61 -5.65 23.93
N LYS A 189 14.86 -5.38 24.29
CA LYS A 189 15.23 -4.42 25.34
C LYS A 189 15.62 -3.11 24.65
N LEU A 190 14.87 -2.05 24.90
CA LEU A 190 15.16 -0.72 24.41
C LEU A 190 15.70 0.16 25.54
N VAL A 191 16.74 0.93 25.26
CA VAL A 191 17.16 2.04 26.11
C VAL A 191 16.80 3.32 25.39
N ILE A 192 15.99 4.16 26.03
CA ILE A 192 15.48 5.40 25.45
C ILE A 192 15.86 6.60 26.31
N GLU A 193 16.16 7.73 25.67
CA GLU A 193 16.25 9.04 26.30
C GLU A 193 14.94 9.79 26.06
N ARG A 194 14.38 10.32 27.15
CA ARG A 194 13.13 11.09 27.12
C ARG A 194 13.34 12.45 27.75
N ALA A 195 12.85 13.49 27.09
CA ALA A 195 12.88 14.85 27.65
C ALA A 195 12.20 14.88 29.04
N GLY A 196 12.84 15.55 30.00
CA GLY A 196 12.35 15.61 31.38
C GLY A 196 12.74 14.44 32.29
N HIS A 197 13.42 13.42 31.79
CA HIS A 197 13.98 12.32 32.59
C HIS A 197 15.50 12.43 32.65
N ALA A 198 16.05 12.47 33.89
CA ALA A 198 17.50 12.59 34.11
C ALA A 198 18.28 11.31 33.73
N GLN A 199 17.64 10.16 33.75
CA GLN A 199 18.25 8.86 33.43
C GLN A 199 17.56 8.22 32.26
N PRO A 200 18.28 7.49 31.39
CA PRO A 200 17.68 6.70 30.33
C PRO A 200 16.69 5.65 30.87
N LEU A 201 15.57 5.51 30.19
CA LEU A 201 14.55 4.52 30.51
C LEU A 201 14.86 3.20 29.81
N GLN A 202 14.70 2.10 30.53
CA GLN A 202 14.83 0.75 29.96
C GLN A 202 13.44 0.13 29.81
N LEU A 203 13.07 -0.21 28.59
CA LEU A 203 11.80 -0.85 28.26
C LEU A 203 12.06 -2.24 27.71
N THR A 204 11.33 -3.24 28.21
CA THR A 204 11.32 -4.57 27.62
C THR A 204 9.98 -4.78 26.94
N ILE A 205 9.98 -4.95 25.62
CA ILE A 205 8.79 -5.05 24.80
C ILE A 205 8.76 -6.44 24.15
N VAL A 206 7.60 -7.10 24.18
CA VAL A 206 7.37 -8.35 23.46
C VAL A 206 6.87 -7.98 22.07
N ARG A 207 7.58 -8.45 21.03
CA ARG A 207 7.18 -8.23 19.63
C ARG A 207 5.88 -8.97 19.32
N ASP A 208 5.04 -8.34 18.52
CA ASP A 208 3.75 -8.90 18.09
C ASP A 208 3.49 -8.53 16.64
N ASP A 209 2.45 -9.09 16.04
CA ASP A 209 1.97 -8.65 14.74
C ASP A 209 1.26 -7.29 14.91
N ILE A 210 1.63 -6.37 14.08
CA ILE A 210 1.16 -4.99 14.08
C ILE A 210 0.41 -4.77 12.76
N ASP A 211 -0.89 -4.62 12.85
CA ASP A 211 -1.73 -4.35 11.69
C ASP A 211 -1.49 -2.94 11.14
N TYR A 212 -1.34 -2.84 9.81
CA TYR A 212 -1.46 -1.55 9.13
C TYR A 212 -2.93 -1.15 9.03
N GLU A 213 -3.22 0.11 9.35
CA GLU A 213 -4.54 0.65 9.03
C GLU A 213 -4.61 0.94 7.54
N THR A 214 -5.45 0.19 6.84
CA THR A 214 -5.62 0.29 5.38
C THR A 214 -6.92 0.94 4.96
N VAL A 215 -7.87 1.12 5.91
CA VAL A 215 -9.20 1.67 5.67
C VAL A 215 -9.51 2.75 6.70
N TYR A 216 -9.83 3.95 6.25
CA TYR A 216 -10.24 5.06 7.10
C TYR A 216 -11.65 5.48 6.70
N ALA A 217 -12.55 5.64 7.66
CA ALA A 217 -13.92 5.99 7.37
C ALA A 217 -14.48 7.04 8.33
N HIS A 218 -15.35 7.88 7.81
CA HIS A 218 -16.15 8.80 8.62
C HIS A 218 -17.45 9.20 7.91
N LEU A 219 -18.42 9.64 8.69
CA LEU A 219 -19.67 10.19 8.20
C LEU A 219 -19.63 11.71 8.25
N ARG A 220 -19.86 12.37 7.13
CA ARG A 220 -19.98 13.81 7.04
C ARG A 220 -21.33 14.30 7.61
N SER A 221 -21.40 15.58 7.96
CA SER A 221 -22.63 16.20 8.48
C SER A 221 -23.81 16.22 7.50
N ASP A 222 -23.53 16.13 6.19
CA ASP A 222 -24.54 16.04 5.11
C ASP A 222 -25.11 14.62 4.94
N GLY A 223 -24.58 13.63 5.66
CA GLY A 223 -24.97 12.24 5.59
C GLY A 223 -24.27 11.42 4.52
N ILE A 224 -23.22 11.96 3.88
CA ILE A 224 -22.37 11.22 2.96
C ILE A 224 -21.25 10.54 3.74
N GLY A 225 -21.15 9.21 3.60
CA GLY A 225 -20.04 8.42 4.12
C GLY A 225 -18.82 8.53 3.21
N ILE A 226 -17.63 8.58 3.81
CA ILE A 226 -16.36 8.49 3.09
C ILE A 226 -15.62 7.29 3.61
N ILE A 227 -15.11 6.43 2.70
CA ILE A 227 -14.19 5.33 3.00
C ILE A 227 -12.95 5.50 2.12
N GLU A 228 -11.82 5.84 2.73
CA GLU A 228 -10.51 5.85 2.08
C GLU A 228 -9.87 4.46 2.19
N ILE A 229 -9.47 3.88 1.07
CA ILE A 229 -8.72 2.61 1.01
C ILE A 229 -7.32 2.92 0.50
N ARG A 230 -6.31 2.76 1.35
CA ARG A 230 -4.92 3.06 1.01
C ARG A 230 -4.20 1.93 0.28
N GLN A 231 -4.61 0.69 0.53
CA GLN A 231 -4.06 -0.51 -0.08
C GLN A 231 -5.03 -1.68 0.07
N PHE A 232 -4.98 -2.64 -0.85
CA PHE A 232 -5.75 -3.89 -0.76
C PHE A 232 -4.88 -5.02 -0.19
N SER A 233 -4.60 -4.96 1.11
CA SER A 233 -3.94 -6.02 1.87
C SER A 233 -4.94 -7.06 2.36
N LEU A 234 -4.49 -8.23 2.84
CA LEU A 234 -5.39 -9.33 3.23
C LEU A 234 -6.42 -8.93 4.30
N ASN A 235 -6.07 -8.02 5.21
CA ASN A 235 -6.97 -7.50 6.26
C ASN A 235 -7.94 -6.39 5.78
N THR A 236 -7.76 -5.86 4.56
CA THR A 236 -8.54 -4.70 4.08
C THR A 236 -10.01 -5.03 3.85
N GLY A 237 -10.31 -6.26 3.39
CA GLY A 237 -11.69 -6.67 3.11
C GLY A 237 -12.58 -6.62 4.35
N ASP A 238 -12.12 -7.22 5.45
CA ASP A 238 -12.84 -7.25 6.74
C ASP A 238 -12.97 -5.84 7.33
N ARG A 239 -11.88 -5.05 7.30
CA ARG A 239 -11.90 -3.65 7.76
C ARG A 239 -12.90 -2.80 6.97
N PHE A 240 -12.92 -2.96 5.65
CA PHE A 240 -13.88 -2.25 4.81
C PHE A 240 -15.33 -2.64 5.16
N ALA A 241 -15.60 -3.93 5.34
CA ALA A 241 -16.92 -4.41 5.71
C ALA A 241 -17.38 -3.86 7.08
N ASP A 242 -16.49 -3.82 8.08
CA ASP A 242 -16.76 -3.27 9.40
C ASP A 242 -17.05 -1.76 9.33
N GLU A 243 -16.26 -0.98 8.61
CA GLU A 243 -16.45 0.45 8.47
C GLU A 243 -17.71 0.79 7.66
N LEU A 244 -17.97 0.04 6.58
CA LEU A 244 -19.23 0.17 5.82
C LEU A 244 -20.45 -0.08 6.71
N ALA A 245 -20.44 -1.15 7.50
CA ALA A 245 -21.54 -1.48 8.42
C ALA A 245 -21.73 -0.39 9.49
N LYS A 246 -20.65 0.25 9.99
CA LYS A 246 -20.75 1.36 10.93
C LYS A 246 -21.41 2.59 10.30
N LEU A 247 -21.03 2.95 9.06
CA LEU A 247 -21.64 4.06 8.34
C LEU A 247 -23.12 3.82 8.01
N GLU A 248 -23.46 2.59 7.62
CA GLU A 248 -24.86 2.21 7.35
C GLU A 248 -25.75 2.28 8.61
N LYS A 249 -25.22 1.85 9.78
CA LYS A 249 -25.91 2.01 11.07
C LYS A 249 -26.13 3.47 11.47
N GLN A 250 -25.30 4.37 10.97
CA GLN A 250 -25.43 5.83 11.16
C GLN A 250 -26.35 6.48 10.12
N HIS A 251 -27.11 5.67 9.35
CA HIS A 251 -28.05 6.13 8.32
C HIS A 251 -27.40 6.96 7.20
N MET A 252 -26.22 6.53 6.75
CA MET A 252 -25.55 7.08 5.58
C MET A 252 -26.48 7.09 4.36
N LYS A 253 -26.51 8.22 3.61
CA LYS A 253 -27.37 8.42 2.44
C LYS A 253 -26.67 8.13 1.12
N GLY A 254 -25.36 8.24 1.07
CA GLY A 254 -24.52 8.00 -0.09
C GLY A 254 -23.08 7.72 0.34
N LEU A 255 -22.29 7.09 -0.51
CA LEU A 255 -20.93 6.66 -0.19
C LEU A 255 -19.92 7.18 -1.21
N ILE A 256 -18.82 7.73 -0.73
CA ILE A 256 -17.61 7.99 -1.51
C ILE A 256 -16.55 6.98 -1.11
N ILE A 257 -16.04 6.23 -2.08
CA ILE A 257 -14.88 5.34 -1.89
C ILE A 257 -13.67 6.03 -2.51
N ASP A 258 -12.69 6.38 -1.68
CA ASP A 258 -11.48 7.07 -2.11
C ASP A 258 -10.33 6.07 -2.27
N VAL A 259 -9.90 5.86 -3.53
CA VAL A 259 -8.75 5.03 -3.89
C VAL A 259 -7.63 5.86 -4.53
N ARG A 260 -7.61 7.16 -4.31
CA ARG A 260 -6.52 8.02 -4.80
C ARG A 260 -5.19 7.63 -4.17
N GLY A 261 -4.15 7.53 -5.00
CA GLY A 261 -2.83 7.11 -4.54
C GLY A 261 -2.72 5.64 -4.10
N ASN A 262 -3.76 4.84 -4.26
CA ASN A 262 -3.75 3.42 -3.92
C ASN A 262 -3.20 2.59 -5.09
N PRO A 263 -2.01 1.96 -4.96
CA PRO A 263 -1.37 1.21 -6.05
C PRO A 263 -2.03 -0.16 -6.32
N GLY A 264 -3.08 -0.52 -5.57
CA GLY A 264 -3.76 -1.80 -5.66
C GLY A 264 -3.42 -2.76 -4.53
N GLY A 265 -3.30 -4.04 -4.83
CA GLY A 265 -3.02 -5.11 -3.88
C GLY A 265 -3.62 -6.44 -4.32
N VAL A 266 -4.21 -7.17 -3.39
CA VAL A 266 -4.68 -8.55 -3.54
C VAL A 266 -6.02 -8.62 -4.27
N LEU A 267 -6.08 -9.33 -5.39
CA LEU A 267 -7.29 -9.44 -6.22
C LEU A 267 -8.50 -10.03 -5.47
N PRO A 268 -8.42 -11.14 -4.73
CA PRO A 268 -9.52 -11.61 -3.91
C PRO A 268 -10.07 -10.59 -2.92
N VAL A 269 -9.22 -9.72 -2.38
CA VAL A 269 -9.63 -8.67 -1.44
C VAL A 269 -10.45 -7.59 -2.13
N VAL A 270 -10.04 -7.14 -3.31
CA VAL A 270 -10.85 -6.16 -4.05
C VAL A 270 -12.20 -6.74 -4.48
N VAL A 271 -12.24 -8.03 -4.80
CA VAL A 271 -13.51 -8.73 -5.08
C VAL A 271 -14.43 -8.67 -3.85
N SER A 272 -13.92 -8.94 -2.64
CA SER A 272 -14.73 -8.87 -1.41
C SER A 272 -15.24 -7.46 -1.13
N VAL A 273 -14.45 -6.42 -1.43
CA VAL A 273 -14.84 -5.01 -1.29
C VAL A 273 -15.91 -4.61 -2.32
N ALA A 274 -15.81 -5.09 -3.56
CA ALA A 274 -16.81 -4.79 -4.61
C ALA A 274 -18.13 -5.54 -4.43
N GLN A 275 -18.08 -6.73 -3.83
CA GLN A 275 -19.19 -7.66 -3.68
C GLN A 275 -20.50 -7.05 -3.12
N PRO A 276 -20.51 -6.23 -2.05
CA PRO A 276 -21.74 -5.66 -1.51
C PRO A 276 -22.50 -4.77 -2.52
N PHE A 277 -21.81 -4.18 -3.47
CA PHE A 277 -22.34 -3.19 -4.40
C PHE A 277 -22.81 -3.78 -5.75
N VAL A 278 -22.10 -4.83 -6.19
CA VAL A 278 -22.40 -5.47 -7.49
C VAL A 278 -23.54 -6.46 -7.32
N PRO A 279 -24.62 -6.39 -8.13
CA PRO A 279 -25.74 -7.30 -8.04
C PRO A 279 -25.35 -8.78 -8.24
N LYS A 280 -26.12 -9.68 -7.63
CA LYS A 280 -25.87 -11.12 -7.71
C LYS A 280 -25.88 -11.64 -9.15
N GLY A 281 -24.83 -12.36 -9.48
CA GLY A 281 -24.66 -12.98 -10.81
C GLY A 281 -23.91 -12.10 -11.80
N GLU A 282 -23.80 -10.79 -11.54
CA GLU A 282 -23.03 -9.89 -12.38
C GLU A 282 -21.52 -10.03 -12.15
N PRO A 283 -20.68 -9.88 -13.18
CA PRO A 283 -19.23 -10.01 -13.06
C PRO A 283 -18.62 -8.84 -12.28
N ILE A 284 -17.63 -9.13 -11.44
CA ILE A 284 -16.79 -8.13 -10.78
C ILE A 284 -15.54 -7.88 -11.61
N VAL A 285 -14.93 -8.95 -12.11
CA VAL A 285 -13.70 -8.90 -12.89
C VAL A 285 -13.61 -10.15 -13.78
N GLN A 286 -12.93 -10.02 -14.92
CA GLN A 286 -12.55 -11.15 -15.76
C GLN A 286 -11.02 -11.26 -15.78
N VAL A 287 -10.50 -12.47 -15.75
CA VAL A 287 -9.06 -12.77 -15.89
C VAL A 287 -8.86 -13.61 -17.14
N GLU A 288 -7.94 -13.19 -18.00
CA GLU A 288 -7.60 -13.90 -19.25
C GLU A 288 -6.14 -14.34 -19.18
N ASP A 289 -5.91 -15.64 -19.29
CA ASP A 289 -4.58 -16.25 -19.29
C ASP A 289 -3.86 -16.15 -20.65
N LYS A 290 -2.64 -16.69 -20.72
CA LYS A 290 -1.82 -16.70 -21.94
C LYS A 290 -2.43 -17.50 -23.11
N THR A 291 -3.40 -18.37 -22.84
CA THR A 291 -4.10 -19.18 -23.87
C THR A 291 -5.32 -18.47 -24.41
N GLY A 292 -5.71 -17.33 -23.84
CA GLY A 292 -6.94 -16.60 -24.16
C GLY A 292 -8.18 -17.13 -23.42
N HIS A 293 -8.00 -18.09 -22.50
CA HIS A 293 -9.08 -18.55 -21.64
C HIS A 293 -9.46 -17.46 -20.65
N ARG A 294 -10.76 -17.16 -20.53
CA ARG A 294 -11.32 -16.15 -19.65
C ARG A 294 -12.12 -16.76 -18.53
N GLU A 295 -11.77 -16.40 -17.32
CA GLU A 295 -12.52 -16.71 -16.10
C GLU A 295 -13.19 -15.44 -15.56
N LYS A 296 -14.49 -15.56 -15.20
CA LYS A 296 -15.27 -14.46 -14.62
C LYS A 296 -15.47 -14.70 -13.13
N THR A 297 -15.07 -13.75 -12.31
CA THR A 297 -15.48 -13.72 -10.91
C THR A 297 -16.79 -12.97 -10.79
N VAL A 298 -17.85 -13.68 -10.40
CA VAL A 298 -19.21 -13.13 -10.31
C VAL A 298 -19.58 -12.77 -8.87
N SER A 299 -20.43 -11.77 -8.72
CA SER A 299 -20.93 -11.32 -7.41
C SER A 299 -21.96 -12.30 -6.83
N SER A 300 -21.92 -12.46 -5.51
CA SER A 300 -23.01 -13.01 -4.70
C SER A 300 -23.77 -11.94 -3.90
N GLY A 301 -23.37 -10.67 -4.06
CA GLY A 301 -23.93 -9.51 -3.35
C GLY A 301 -25.35 -9.17 -3.78
N THR A 302 -25.98 -8.27 -3.05
CA THR A 302 -27.37 -7.85 -3.32
C THR A 302 -27.48 -6.52 -4.05
N GLY A 303 -26.36 -5.82 -4.23
CA GLY A 303 -26.35 -4.40 -4.60
C GLY A 303 -26.73 -3.48 -3.43
N LYS A 304 -26.38 -2.22 -3.55
CA LYS A 304 -26.75 -1.17 -2.58
C LYS A 304 -27.68 -0.17 -3.25
N SER A 305 -28.69 0.31 -2.49
CA SER A 305 -29.69 1.25 -3.03
C SER A 305 -29.24 2.72 -3.00
N TYR A 306 -28.24 3.05 -2.17
CA TYR A 306 -27.70 4.41 -2.11
C TYR A 306 -26.68 4.67 -3.20
N PRO A 307 -26.54 5.93 -3.65
CA PRO A 307 -25.58 6.26 -4.69
C PRO A 307 -24.14 6.16 -4.20
N VAL A 308 -23.25 5.70 -5.09
CA VAL A 308 -21.81 5.56 -4.84
C VAL A 308 -21.03 6.43 -5.81
N ALA A 309 -19.96 7.07 -5.32
CA ALA A 309 -18.92 7.69 -6.13
C ALA A 309 -17.56 7.08 -5.77
N VAL A 310 -16.67 7.00 -6.75
CA VAL A 310 -15.29 6.55 -6.55
C VAL A 310 -14.34 7.69 -6.90
N LEU A 311 -13.53 8.12 -5.92
CA LEU A 311 -12.44 9.05 -6.14
C LEU A 311 -11.19 8.30 -6.59
N MET A 312 -10.62 8.71 -7.71
CA MET A 312 -9.41 8.10 -8.26
C MET A 312 -8.48 9.16 -8.88
N ASN A 313 -7.21 8.80 -9.00
CA ASN A 313 -6.20 9.63 -9.66
C ASN A 313 -5.13 8.76 -10.36
N LYS A 314 -4.09 9.38 -10.88
CA LYS A 314 -2.96 8.69 -11.55
C LYS A 314 -2.24 7.67 -10.68
N GLY A 315 -2.39 7.74 -9.35
CA GLY A 315 -1.85 6.75 -8.40
C GLY A 315 -2.78 5.56 -8.15
N SER A 316 -4.03 5.61 -8.64
CA SER A 316 -4.99 4.51 -8.51
C SER A 316 -4.68 3.44 -9.55
N ALA A 317 -4.20 2.26 -9.13
CA ALA A 317 -3.71 1.23 -10.03
C ALA A 317 -4.23 -0.18 -9.69
N SER A 318 -4.25 -1.08 -10.68
CA SER A 318 -4.51 -2.53 -10.48
C SER A 318 -5.83 -2.79 -9.75
N ALA A 319 -5.81 -3.34 -8.51
CA ALA A 319 -7.00 -3.62 -7.69
C ALA A 319 -7.91 -2.38 -7.51
N SER A 320 -7.34 -1.17 -7.40
CA SER A 320 -8.12 0.07 -7.37
C SER A 320 -8.91 0.29 -8.67
N GLU A 321 -8.32 -0.09 -9.80
CA GLU A 321 -8.96 0.00 -11.11
C GLU A 321 -10.00 -1.11 -11.31
N VAL A 322 -9.75 -2.32 -10.75
CA VAL A 322 -10.75 -3.39 -10.70
C VAL A 322 -11.98 -2.93 -9.94
N LEU A 323 -11.80 -2.34 -8.74
CA LEU A 323 -12.91 -1.80 -7.95
C LEU A 323 -13.67 -0.72 -8.70
N ALA A 324 -12.96 0.29 -9.22
CA ALA A 324 -13.57 1.40 -9.94
C ALA A 324 -14.34 0.93 -11.18
N GLY A 325 -13.76 0.01 -11.97
CA GLY A 325 -14.39 -0.57 -13.14
C GLY A 325 -15.64 -1.38 -12.81
N ALA A 326 -15.56 -2.24 -11.78
CA ALA A 326 -16.70 -3.04 -11.32
C ALA A 326 -17.87 -2.16 -10.83
N LEU A 327 -17.56 -1.18 -9.99
CA LEU A 327 -18.59 -0.28 -9.44
C LEU A 327 -19.19 0.64 -10.51
N LYS A 328 -18.41 1.08 -11.48
CA LYS A 328 -18.90 1.88 -12.62
C LYS A 328 -19.85 1.09 -13.48
N GLU A 329 -19.42 -0.09 -13.94
CA GLU A 329 -20.11 -0.86 -14.96
C GLU A 329 -21.33 -1.59 -14.40
N GLU A 330 -21.30 -2.09 -13.14
CA GLU A 330 -22.36 -2.95 -12.59
C GLU A 330 -23.13 -2.31 -11.40
N ALA A 331 -22.55 -1.33 -10.72
CA ALA A 331 -23.19 -0.63 -9.60
C ALA A 331 -23.54 0.82 -9.92
N HIS A 332 -23.36 1.30 -11.16
CA HIS A 332 -23.65 2.66 -11.62
C HIS A 332 -22.99 3.76 -10.77
N ALA A 333 -21.84 3.45 -10.17
CA ALA A 333 -21.05 4.42 -9.44
C ALA A 333 -20.45 5.47 -10.38
N VAL A 334 -20.29 6.69 -9.90
CA VAL A 334 -19.68 7.79 -10.67
C VAL A 334 -18.20 7.87 -10.33
N LEU A 335 -17.35 7.77 -11.34
CA LEU A 335 -15.90 7.95 -11.19
C LEU A 335 -15.56 9.44 -11.24
N VAL A 336 -14.88 9.95 -10.23
CA VAL A 336 -14.52 11.39 -10.10
C VAL A 336 -13.01 11.51 -9.89
N GLY A 337 -12.37 12.44 -10.56
CA GLY A 337 -10.95 12.76 -10.38
C GLY A 337 -10.14 12.73 -11.67
N GLU A 338 -9.04 12.00 -11.71
CA GLU A 338 -8.16 11.88 -12.86
C GLU A 338 -8.23 10.48 -13.47
N THR A 339 -7.80 10.33 -14.73
CA THR A 339 -7.56 9.01 -15.32
C THR A 339 -6.62 8.20 -14.46
N SER A 340 -6.97 6.93 -14.20
CA SER A 340 -6.19 6.02 -13.38
C SER A 340 -4.86 5.58 -14.05
N PHE A 341 -4.07 4.79 -13.37
CA PHE A 341 -2.71 4.43 -13.81
C PHE A 341 -2.68 3.57 -15.08
N GLY A 342 -3.57 2.59 -15.21
CA GLY A 342 -3.57 1.66 -16.35
C GLY A 342 -2.73 0.40 -16.13
N LYS A 343 -2.83 -0.27 -14.98
CA LYS A 343 -2.18 -1.55 -14.74
C LYS A 343 -3.16 -2.71 -14.91
N GLY A 344 -3.27 -3.20 -16.15
CA GLY A 344 -4.22 -4.28 -16.55
C GLY A 344 -3.65 -5.70 -16.49
N THR A 345 -2.64 -5.97 -15.65
CA THR A 345 -1.96 -7.28 -15.55
C THR A 345 -2.11 -7.89 -14.16
N VAL A 346 -2.13 -9.23 -14.11
CA VAL A 346 -2.20 -10.02 -12.87
C VAL A 346 -0.86 -10.68 -12.62
N GLN A 347 -0.32 -10.50 -11.43
CA GLN A 347 0.92 -11.15 -10.99
C GLN A 347 0.64 -12.18 -9.91
N VAL A 348 1.44 -13.25 -9.92
CA VAL A 348 1.53 -14.24 -8.84
C VAL A 348 2.92 -14.17 -8.22
N SER A 349 2.96 -14.32 -6.91
CA SER A 349 4.19 -14.36 -6.13
C SER A 349 4.53 -15.81 -5.79
N TYR A 350 5.75 -16.21 -6.11
CA TYR A 350 6.28 -17.55 -5.88
C TYR A 350 7.27 -17.49 -4.70
N ASP A 351 6.74 -17.40 -3.48
CA ASP A 351 7.49 -17.22 -2.24
C ASP A 351 8.11 -18.52 -1.68
N LYS A 352 7.53 -19.68 -2.07
CA LYS A 352 7.97 -21.02 -1.58
C LYS A 352 8.82 -21.80 -2.59
N VAL A 353 9.06 -21.24 -3.75
CA VAL A 353 9.81 -21.91 -4.82
C VAL A 353 11.31 -21.77 -4.61
N LEU A 354 11.74 -20.62 -4.09
CA LEU A 354 13.14 -20.36 -3.75
C LEU A 354 13.37 -20.58 -2.25
N THR A 355 14.36 -21.43 -1.91
CA THR A 355 14.57 -21.90 -0.53
C THR A 355 15.36 -20.94 0.35
N ASP A 356 15.88 -19.86 -0.22
CA ASP A 356 16.71 -18.85 0.47
C ASP A 356 15.90 -17.67 1.04
N GLY A 357 14.57 -17.66 0.83
CA GLY A 357 13.66 -16.61 1.25
C GLY A 357 13.52 -15.46 0.24
N SER A 358 14.17 -15.55 -0.92
CA SER A 358 13.90 -14.66 -2.05
C SER A 358 12.58 -15.03 -2.72
N LEU A 359 12.05 -14.13 -3.57
CA LEU A 359 10.75 -14.27 -4.19
C LEU A 359 10.78 -13.86 -5.66
N VAL A 360 10.10 -14.62 -6.49
CA VAL A 360 9.78 -14.22 -7.86
C VAL A 360 8.31 -13.81 -7.92
N LYS A 361 8.06 -12.58 -8.34
CA LYS A 361 6.72 -12.11 -8.72
C LYS A 361 6.67 -12.00 -10.23
N MET A 362 5.68 -12.65 -10.86
CA MET A 362 5.61 -12.75 -12.31
C MET A 362 4.19 -12.50 -12.83
N THR A 363 4.07 -11.77 -13.92
CA THR A 363 2.81 -11.59 -14.66
C THR A 363 2.43 -12.89 -15.33
N ILE A 364 1.22 -13.37 -15.04
CA ILE A 364 0.70 -14.63 -15.58
C ILE A 364 -0.58 -14.45 -16.40
N ALA A 365 -1.27 -13.32 -16.26
CA ALA A 365 -2.54 -13.05 -16.91
C ALA A 365 -2.78 -11.55 -17.07
N LYS A 366 -3.80 -11.19 -17.82
CA LYS A 366 -4.40 -9.86 -17.83
C LYS A 366 -5.76 -9.90 -17.15
N TRP A 367 -6.17 -8.78 -16.57
CA TRP A 367 -7.53 -8.62 -16.08
C TRP A 367 -8.31 -7.64 -16.96
N LEU A 368 -9.62 -7.85 -17.02
CA LEU A 368 -10.55 -7.07 -17.80
C LEU A 368 -11.69 -6.60 -16.88
N THR A 369 -12.28 -5.46 -17.21
CA THR A 369 -13.50 -4.98 -16.52
C THR A 369 -14.66 -5.97 -16.71
N PRO A 370 -15.78 -5.83 -15.99
CA PRO A 370 -16.99 -6.62 -16.21
C PRO A 370 -17.41 -6.72 -17.67
N LEU A 371 -17.37 -5.60 -18.40
CA LEU A 371 -17.71 -5.53 -19.84
C LEU A 371 -16.59 -6.03 -20.78
N GLY A 372 -15.46 -6.51 -20.22
CA GLY A 372 -14.36 -7.09 -21.00
C GLY A 372 -13.35 -6.07 -21.55
N ASN A 373 -13.32 -4.85 -21.03
CA ASN A 373 -12.37 -3.82 -21.44
C ASN A 373 -11.00 -4.03 -20.77
N TRP A 374 -9.93 -3.96 -21.53
CA TRP A 374 -8.56 -4.00 -21.01
C TRP A 374 -8.03 -2.59 -20.80
N VAL A 375 -7.73 -2.26 -19.55
CA VAL A 375 -7.32 -0.91 -19.12
C VAL A 375 -5.81 -0.66 -19.17
N HIS A 376 -5.03 -1.69 -19.53
CA HIS A 376 -3.56 -1.61 -19.53
C HIS A 376 -3.05 -0.44 -20.37
N GLU A 377 -2.13 0.35 -19.83
CA GLU A 377 -1.54 1.57 -20.39
C GLU A 377 -2.53 2.70 -20.73
N LYS A 378 -3.84 2.49 -20.53
CA LYS A 378 -4.88 3.47 -20.84
C LYS A 378 -5.52 4.08 -19.59
N GLY A 379 -5.61 3.28 -18.52
CA GLY A 379 -6.38 3.62 -17.33
C GLY A 379 -7.90 3.65 -17.55
N LEU A 380 -8.61 3.87 -16.47
CA LEU A 380 -10.04 4.19 -16.46
C LEU A 380 -10.21 5.71 -16.51
N LYS A 381 -11.03 6.19 -17.42
CA LYS A 381 -11.40 7.60 -17.46
C LYS A 381 -12.51 7.92 -16.46
N PRO A 382 -12.37 9.00 -15.67
CA PRO A 382 -13.44 9.43 -14.79
C PRO A 382 -14.66 9.89 -15.60
N ASP A 383 -15.85 9.78 -15.00
CA ASP A 383 -17.08 10.36 -15.55
C ASP A 383 -17.09 11.88 -15.33
N VAL A 384 -16.45 12.32 -14.26
CA VAL A 384 -16.29 13.74 -13.92
C VAL A 384 -14.80 14.01 -13.69
N GLU A 385 -14.15 14.60 -14.68
CA GLU A 385 -12.73 14.94 -14.59
C GLU A 385 -12.54 16.17 -13.71
N VAL A 386 -11.68 16.03 -12.70
CA VAL A 386 -11.29 17.12 -11.78
C VAL A 386 -9.80 16.97 -11.48
N LEU A 387 -9.03 17.90 -11.98
CA LEU A 387 -7.61 17.96 -11.66
C LEU A 387 -7.40 18.50 -10.24
N PRO A 388 -6.46 17.92 -9.45
CA PRO A 388 -6.11 18.51 -8.17
C PRO A 388 -5.46 19.88 -8.38
N PRO A 389 -5.59 20.82 -7.44
CA PRO A 389 -4.82 22.06 -7.46
C PRO A 389 -3.32 21.80 -7.53
N ASP A 390 -2.57 22.67 -8.20
CA ASP A 390 -1.13 22.50 -8.43
C ASP A 390 -0.30 22.33 -7.14
N TYR A 391 -0.77 22.90 -6.03
CA TYR A 391 -0.10 22.77 -4.72
C TYR A 391 -0.19 21.37 -4.08
N TYR A 392 -1.02 20.46 -4.61
CA TYR A 392 -1.07 19.05 -4.14
C TYR A 392 0.18 18.25 -4.54
N THR A 393 0.81 18.63 -5.64
CA THR A 393 1.97 17.91 -6.21
C THR A 393 3.25 18.74 -6.19
N VAL A 394 3.25 19.90 -5.52
CA VAL A 394 4.40 20.79 -5.47
C VAL A 394 5.58 20.15 -4.73
N ALA A 395 6.78 20.28 -5.28
CA ALA A 395 8.00 19.82 -4.64
C ALA A 395 8.28 20.60 -3.35
N ARG A 396 8.85 19.90 -2.35
CA ARG A 396 9.33 20.56 -1.13
C ARG A 396 10.47 21.54 -1.44
N LEU A 397 10.57 22.59 -0.63
CA LEU A 397 11.63 23.57 -0.74
C LEU A 397 12.97 23.02 -0.22
N ASP A 398 14.05 23.33 -0.93
CA ASP A 398 15.41 23.09 -0.44
C ASP A 398 15.73 24.08 0.68
N LYS A 399 15.68 23.59 1.92
CA LYS A 399 15.88 24.38 3.14
C LYS A 399 17.34 24.74 3.42
N THR A 400 18.27 24.27 2.59
CA THR A 400 19.69 24.63 2.68
C THR A 400 20.00 25.96 1.99
N LYS A 401 19.06 26.46 1.17
CA LYS A 401 19.18 27.72 0.42
C LYS A 401 18.17 28.75 0.92
N THR A 402 18.57 30.00 0.92
CA THR A 402 17.65 31.12 1.08
C THR A 402 17.28 31.66 -0.29
N LEU A 403 15.97 31.73 -0.57
CA LEU A 403 15.49 32.30 -1.84
C LEU A 403 15.38 33.84 -1.71
N ALA A 404 15.87 34.53 -2.70
CA ALA A 404 16.01 35.97 -2.69
C ALA A 404 15.34 36.64 -3.91
N PRO A 405 14.91 37.92 -3.81
CA PRO A 405 14.43 38.69 -4.94
C PRO A 405 15.45 38.76 -6.10
N ASP A 406 14.94 38.93 -7.30
CA ASP A 406 15.69 39.05 -8.55
C ASP A 406 16.54 37.80 -8.92
N THR A 407 16.14 36.63 -8.40
CA THR A 407 16.76 35.33 -8.75
C THR A 407 15.76 34.44 -9.50
N ILE A 408 16.29 33.46 -10.24
CA ILE A 408 15.51 32.40 -10.89
C ILE A 408 15.96 31.06 -10.30
N ASP A 409 15.01 30.28 -9.75
CA ASP A 409 15.27 28.96 -9.16
C ASP A 409 13.96 28.12 -9.20
N GLU A 410 14.07 26.80 -9.40
CA GLU A 410 12.93 25.88 -9.35
C GLU A 410 12.26 25.86 -7.96
N ASN A 411 13.02 26.10 -6.87
CA ASN A 411 12.43 26.28 -5.55
C ASN A 411 11.56 27.54 -5.47
N THR A 412 11.91 28.62 -6.19
CA THR A 412 11.06 29.80 -6.28
C THR A 412 9.73 29.50 -6.98
N LYS A 413 9.74 28.64 -8.00
CA LYS A 413 8.50 28.15 -8.62
C LYS A 413 7.64 27.38 -7.61
N SER A 414 8.24 26.46 -6.85
CA SER A 414 7.55 25.75 -5.78
C SER A 414 7.00 26.71 -4.71
N LEU A 415 7.78 27.72 -4.29
CA LEU A 415 7.37 28.78 -3.37
C LEU A 415 6.14 29.52 -3.89
N GLN A 416 6.15 29.94 -5.16
CA GLN A 416 5.05 30.65 -5.79
C GLN A 416 3.76 29.82 -5.82
N ILE A 417 3.87 28.52 -6.13
CA ILE A 417 2.74 27.57 -6.08
C ILE A 417 2.21 27.45 -4.64
N MET A 418 3.09 27.30 -3.64
CA MET A 418 2.70 27.20 -2.22
C MET A 418 2.01 28.48 -1.74
N LEU A 419 2.56 29.64 -2.03
CA LEU A 419 1.95 30.95 -1.69
C LEU A 419 0.57 31.09 -2.32
N SER A 420 0.45 30.79 -3.61
CA SER A 420 -0.84 30.78 -4.32
C SER A 420 -1.82 29.82 -3.66
N GLY A 421 -1.39 28.62 -3.32
CA GLY A 421 -2.18 27.60 -2.62
C GLY A 421 -2.68 28.10 -1.26
N LEU A 422 -1.89 28.85 -0.53
CA LEU A 422 -2.25 29.44 0.76
C LEU A 422 -3.06 30.76 0.62
N GLY A 423 -3.37 31.19 -0.61
CA GLY A 423 -4.21 32.37 -0.87
C GLY A 423 -3.45 33.69 -0.94
N TYR A 424 -2.11 33.66 -1.02
CA TYR A 424 -1.32 34.87 -1.25
C TYR A 424 -1.26 35.21 -2.74
N LYS A 425 -1.20 36.49 -3.06
CA LYS A 425 -1.17 36.96 -4.45
C LYS A 425 0.19 36.62 -5.07
N VAL A 426 0.16 35.95 -6.23
CA VAL A 426 1.34 35.74 -7.07
C VAL A 426 1.07 36.24 -8.48
N ASP A 427 2.08 36.81 -9.12
CA ASP A 427 2.01 37.32 -10.50
C ASP A 427 2.48 36.28 -11.52
N ARG A 428 3.24 35.27 -11.07
CA ARG A 428 3.88 34.26 -11.90
C ARG A 428 4.17 32.98 -11.12
N LYS A 429 4.41 31.88 -11.85
CA LYS A 429 4.80 30.56 -11.31
C LYS A 429 5.91 29.94 -12.16
N ASP A 430 6.88 30.73 -12.58
CA ASP A 430 7.96 30.34 -13.50
C ASP A 430 9.35 30.28 -12.81
N GLY A 431 9.39 30.56 -11.51
CA GLY A 431 10.63 30.50 -10.72
C GLY A 431 11.39 31.82 -10.63
N TYR A 432 10.98 32.90 -11.28
CA TYR A 432 11.59 34.23 -11.05
C TYR A 432 11.00 34.89 -9.80
N TYR A 433 11.85 35.22 -8.82
CA TYR A 433 11.47 35.84 -7.56
C TYR A 433 11.19 37.33 -7.76
N SER A 434 9.98 37.64 -8.20
CA SER A 434 9.54 39.00 -8.51
C SER A 434 9.29 39.83 -7.25
N LYS A 435 9.12 41.14 -7.43
CA LYS A 435 8.69 42.04 -6.36
C LYS A 435 7.34 41.64 -5.75
N VAL A 436 6.43 41.08 -6.53
CA VAL A 436 5.13 40.58 -6.05
C VAL A 436 5.34 39.32 -5.21
N THR A 437 6.22 38.41 -5.63
CA THR A 437 6.61 37.25 -4.82
C THR A 437 7.19 37.69 -3.49
N GLN A 438 8.10 38.69 -3.47
CA GLN A 438 8.66 39.25 -2.24
C GLN A 438 7.59 39.81 -1.30
N GLN A 439 6.65 40.60 -1.83
CA GLN A 439 5.55 41.15 -1.05
C GLN A 439 4.68 40.06 -0.44
N SER A 440 4.42 38.98 -1.19
CA SER A 440 3.65 37.84 -0.70
C SER A 440 4.36 37.07 0.38
N VAL A 441 5.70 36.92 0.29
CA VAL A 441 6.51 36.34 1.36
C VAL A 441 6.47 37.22 2.60
N GLN A 442 6.60 38.55 2.47
CA GLN A 442 6.46 39.49 3.59
C GLN A 442 5.09 39.39 4.27
N ALA A 443 4.01 39.37 3.48
CA ALA A 443 2.66 39.19 4.01
C ALA A 443 2.47 37.83 4.71
N PHE A 444 3.06 36.77 4.15
CA PHE A 444 3.08 35.45 4.78
C PHE A 444 3.84 35.48 6.11
N GLN A 445 5.05 36.01 6.13
CA GLN A 445 5.90 36.12 7.33
C GLN A 445 5.20 36.89 8.44
N GLN A 446 4.59 38.02 8.10
CA GLN A 446 3.81 38.83 9.04
C GLN A 446 2.66 38.03 9.67
N LYS A 447 1.86 37.32 8.84
CA LYS A 447 0.74 36.51 9.33
C LYS A 447 1.19 35.30 10.13
N ALA A 448 2.35 34.73 9.79
CA ALA A 448 2.94 33.57 10.47
C ALA A 448 3.75 33.92 11.74
N GLY A 449 3.89 35.22 12.07
CA GLY A 449 4.69 35.68 13.22
C GLY A 449 6.20 35.50 13.04
N LEU A 450 6.68 35.49 11.77
CA LEU A 450 8.09 35.37 11.43
C LEU A 450 8.71 36.76 11.18
N PRO A 451 10.05 36.89 11.22
CA PRO A 451 10.71 38.13 10.78
C PRO A 451 10.34 38.49 9.34
N VAL A 452 9.86 39.72 9.14
CA VAL A 452 9.38 40.20 7.82
C VAL A 452 10.55 40.67 6.98
N THR A 453 11.27 39.74 6.37
CA THR A 453 12.47 40.00 5.57
C THR A 453 12.19 40.07 4.07
N GLY A 454 11.15 39.37 3.60
CA GLY A 454 10.87 39.18 2.19
C GLY A 454 11.81 38.19 1.51
N PHE A 455 12.63 37.44 2.27
CA PHE A 455 13.44 36.33 1.83
C PHE A 455 12.80 35.03 2.31
N THR A 456 12.94 33.95 1.54
CA THR A 456 12.47 32.62 2.01
C THR A 456 13.64 31.85 2.60
N ASP A 457 13.87 32.04 3.88
CA ASP A 457 14.82 31.28 4.68
C ASP A 457 14.23 29.93 5.14
N LYS A 458 15.03 29.14 5.86
CA LYS A 458 14.63 27.84 6.38
C LYS A 458 13.33 27.90 7.22
N ALA A 459 13.21 28.88 8.12
CA ALA A 459 12.05 29.02 9.01
C ALA A 459 10.79 29.36 8.21
N THR A 460 10.91 30.24 7.22
CA THR A 460 9.83 30.60 6.30
C THR A 460 9.38 29.40 5.46
N ALA A 461 10.34 28.64 4.91
CA ALA A 461 10.06 27.42 4.11
C ALA A 461 9.35 26.34 4.94
N GLU A 462 9.83 26.08 6.16
CA GLU A 462 9.21 25.10 7.07
C GLU A 462 7.77 25.47 7.41
N LYS A 463 7.52 26.74 7.71
CA LYS A 463 6.16 27.20 8.07
C LYS A 463 5.20 27.21 6.87
N LEU A 464 5.70 27.53 5.66
CA LEU A 464 4.92 27.41 4.42
C LEU A 464 4.50 25.97 4.18
N GLU A 465 5.44 25.01 4.26
CA GLU A 465 5.14 23.59 4.06
C GLU A 465 4.18 23.06 5.14
N GLU A 466 4.35 23.44 6.40
CA GLU A 466 3.44 23.06 7.49
C GLU A 466 1.99 23.48 7.20
N LEU A 467 1.79 24.75 6.85
CA LEU A 467 0.46 25.29 6.59
C LEU A 467 -0.14 24.73 5.29
N LEU A 468 0.70 24.45 4.29
CA LEU A 468 0.26 23.80 3.06
C LEU A 468 -0.21 22.37 3.33
N VAL A 469 0.52 21.60 4.14
CA VAL A 469 0.11 20.25 4.55
C VAL A 469 -1.23 20.28 5.31
N GLN A 470 -1.43 21.27 6.20
CA GLN A 470 -2.72 21.44 6.87
C GLN A 470 -3.85 21.71 5.87
N LYS A 471 -3.61 22.56 4.87
CA LYS A 471 -4.58 22.88 3.82
C LYS A 471 -4.90 21.67 2.94
N VAL A 472 -3.90 20.88 2.57
CA VAL A 472 -4.09 19.65 1.76
C VAL A 472 -4.90 18.60 2.53
N ARG A 473 -4.78 18.56 3.86
CA ARG A 473 -5.57 17.66 4.73
C ARG A 473 -6.98 18.15 5.03
N ASP A 474 -7.28 19.41 4.74
CA ASP A 474 -8.60 19.97 4.95
C ASP A 474 -9.55 19.54 3.81
N GLU A 475 -10.57 18.78 4.15
CA GLU A 475 -11.58 18.31 3.20
C GLU A 475 -12.27 19.46 2.43
N ALA A 476 -12.46 20.62 3.06
CA ALA A 476 -13.07 21.77 2.39
C ALA A 476 -12.19 22.31 1.25
N SER A 477 -10.90 22.05 1.30
CA SER A 477 -9.91 22.43 0.28
C SER A 477 -9.71 21.37 -0.81
N ASP A 478 -10.25 20.16 -0.63
CA ASP A 478 -10.18 19.06 -1.58
C ASP A 478 -11.24 19.20 -2.69
N THR A 479 -10.84 19.79 -3.81
CA THR A 479 -11.74 20.06 -4.93
C THR A 479 -12.33 18.80 -5.57
N GLN A 480 -11.58 17.68 -5.58
CA GLN A 480 -12.06 16.41 -6.10
C GLN A 480 -13.12 15.81 -5.18
N LEU A 481 -12.88 15.81 -3.86
CA LEU A 481 -13.83 15.35 -2.87
C LEU A 481 -15.11 16.21 -2.88
N GLN A 482 -14.98 17.53 -2.90
CA GLN A 482 -16.15 18.43 -2.99
C GLN A 482 -16.97 18.17 -4.25
N LYS A 483 -16.32 17.85 -5.38
CA LYS A 483 -17.04 17.51 -6.61
C LYS A 483 -17.77 16.16 -6.49
N ALA A 484 -17.17 15.15 -5.86
CA ALA A 484 -17.83 13.86 -5.60
C ALA A 484 -19.05 14.03 -4.68
N VAL A 485 -18.93 14.84 -3.63
CA VAL A 485 -20.06 15.20 -2.75
C VAL A 485 -21.20 15.82 -3.56
N ASN A 486 -20.92 16.85 -4.36
CA ASN A 486 -21.92 17.50 -5.20
C ASN A 486 -22.62 16.54 -6.17
N VAL A 487 -21.88 15.58 -6.74
CA VAL A 487 -22.45 14.53 -7.62
C VAL A 487 -23.44 13.65 -6.86
N LEU A 488 -23.07 13.21 -5.64
CA LEU A 488 -23.95 12.37 -4.83
C LEU A 488 -25.19 13.14 -4.35
N GLU A 489 -25.05 14.39 -3.93
CA GLU A 489 -26.18 15.24 -3.56
C GLU A 489 -27.20 15.41 -4.70
N GLN A 490 -26.70 15.61 -5.94
CA GLN A 490 -27.56 15.68 -7.12
C GLN A 490 -28.33 14.36 -7.34
N LYS A 491 -27.65 13.20 -7.26
CA LYS A 491 -28.32 11.90 -7.37
C LYS A 491 -29.37 11.69 -6.28
N LEU A 492 -29.08 12.08 -5.04
CA LEU A 492 -30.03 11.99 -3.91
C LEU A 492 -31.27 12.88 -4.09
N ARG A 493 -31.14 14.06 -4.70
CA ARG A 493 -32.26 14.94 -5.00
C ARG A 493 -33.19 14.41 -6.10
N VAL A 494 -32.64 13.66 -7.05
CA VAL A 494 -33.43 13.07 -8.16
C VAL A 494 -34.14 11.79 -7.71
N ALA A 495 -33.63 11.10 -6.69
CA ALA A 495 -34.21 9.88 -6.15
C ALA A 495 -35.33 10.11 -5.13
N ASN A 496 -35.46 11.33 -4.59
CA ASN A 496 -36.57 11.80 -3.74
C ASN A 496 -37.62 12.55 -4.55
#